data_4deaa67334366e3018c9b8ec76179add
#
_entry.id   4deaa67334366e3018c9b8ec76179add
#
_cell.length_a   1.000
_cell.length_b   1.000
_cell.length_c   1.000
_cell.angle_alpha   90.00
_cell.angle_beta   90.00
_cell.angle_gamma   90.00
#
_symmetry.space_group_name_H-M   'P 1'
#
loop_
_entity.id
_entity.type
_entity.pdbx_description
1 polymer ?
#
loop_
_entity_poly.entity_id
_entity_poly.type
_entity_poly.pdbx_seq_one_letter_code
_entity_poly.pdbx_strand_id
1 'polypeptide(L)' 'MAKSKPHSRVLQMFKRGEKLQGIIFLDNYNGAYPYYGEVHHGAKIYTSENFVDEDFVEQWIDQKFNEIIGGDK' A
#
# COMPACT_ATOMS: atom_id res chain seq x y z
N MET A 1 10.43 -2.51 -13.35
CA MET A 1 9.08 -2.52 -12.90
C MET A 1 8.96 -2.82 -11.42
N ALA A 2 8.25 -1.95 -10.73
CA ALA A 2 8.09 -2.17 -9.29
C ALA A 2 7.14 -3.31 -9.05
N LYS A 3 7.40 -4.09 -8.06
CA LYS A 3 6.55 -5.17 -7.73
C LYS A 3 6.62 -5.51 -6.30
N SER A 4 5.64 -6.29 -5.89
CA SER A 4 5.60 -6.79 -4.54
C SER A 4 6.78 -7.68 -4.27
N LYS A 5 7.09 -7.83 -3.02
CA LYS A 5 8.14 -8.75 -2.62
C LYS A 5 7.78 -10.16 -3.06
N PRO A 6 8.77 -10.99 -3.38
CA PRO A 6 8.49 -12.29 -3.99
C PRO A 6 7.61 -13.23 -3.18
N HIS A 7 7.61 -13.09 -1.86
CA HIS A 7 6.84 -13.99 -1.01
C HIS A 7 5.64 -13.33 -0.37
N SER A 8 5.18 -12.25 -0.97
CA SER A 8 4.05 -11.52 -0.44
C SER A 8 2.75 -12.02 -1.03
N ARG A 9 1.69 -11.79 -0.28
CA ARG A 9 0.35 -12.17 -0.68
C ARG A 9 -0.55 -10.96 -0.54
N VAL A 10 -1.40 -10.73 -1.53
CA VAL A 10 -2.37 -9.64 -1.46
C VAL A 10 -3.48 -10.02 -0.49
N LEU A 11 -3.73 -9.15 0.48
CA LEU A 11 -4.81 -9.35 1.43
C LEU A 11 -6.05 -8.55 1.07
N GLN A 12 -5.86 -7.30 0.67
CA GLN A 12 -6.98 -6.42 0.31
C GLN A 12 -6.54 -5.45 -0.76
N MET A 13 -7.51 -5.01 -1.55
CA MET A 13 -7.30 -3.98 -2.56
C MET A 13 -8.39 -2.94 -2.43
N PHE A 14 -8.01 -1.68 -2.57
CA PHE A 14 -8.94 -0.56 -2.51
C PHE A 14 -8.75 0.31 -3.74
N LYS A 15 -9.81 1.00 -4.13
CA LYS A 15 -9.71 1.99 -5.18
C LYS A 15 -10.30 3.30 -4.72
N ARG A 16 -9.70 4.40 -5.15
CA ARG A 16 -10.27 5.72 -4.93
C ARG A 16 -10.18 6.49 -6.23
N GLY A 17 -11.33 6.66 -6.88
CA GLY A 17 -11.37 7.26 -8.19
C GLY A 17 -10.81 6.28 -9.23
N GLU A 18 -10.39 6.81 -10.35
CA GLU A 18 -9.96 5.97 -11.47
C GLU A 18 -8.48 5.60 -11.42
N LYS A 19 -7.68 6.44 -10.78
CA LYS A 19 -6.23 6.29 -10.89
C LYS A 19 -5.54 5.91 -9.61
N LEU A 20 -6.26 5.84 -8.50
CA LEU A 20 -5.66 5.49 -7.23
C LEU A 20 -6.08 4.10 -6.82
N GLN A 21 -5.10 3.31 -6.43
CA GLN A 21 -5.35 1.97 -5.95
C GLN A 21 -4.42 1.69 -4.77
N GLY A 22 -4.99 1.17 -3.70
CA GLY A 22 -4.21 0.77 -2.54
C GLY A 22 -4.27 -0.73 -2.37
N ILE A 23 -3.16 -1.32 -1.96
CA ILE A 23 -3.07 -2.76 -1.79
C ILE A 23 -2.39 -3.06 -0.48
N ILE A 24 -2.97 -3.98 0.30
CA ILE A 24 -2.35 -4.45 1.53
C ILE A 24 -1.77 -5.84 1.28
N PHE A 25 -0.52 -6.01 1.65
CA PHE A 25 0.20 -7.27 1.45
C PHE A 25 0.57 -7.91 2.78
N LEU A 26 0.65 -9.23 2.75
CA LEU A 26 1.24 -10.02 3.83
C LEU A 26 2.61 -10.49 3.35
N ASP A 27 3.65 -10.11 4.11
CA ASP A 27 5.02 -10.51 3.81
C ASP A 27 5.32 -11.74 4.62
N ASN A 28 5.36 -12.90 3.97
CA ASN A 28 5.48 -14.17 4.67
C ASN A 28 6.83 -14.37 5.34
N TYR A 29 7.83 -13.56 4.99
CA TYR A 29 9.17 -13.71 5.54
C TYR A 29 9.47 -12.78 6.69
N ASN A 30 8.56 -11.87 7.01
CA ASN A 30 8.79 -10.93 8.10
C ASN A 30 7.78 -11.20 9.20
N GLY A 31 8.16 -12.06 10.15
CA GLY A 31 7.23 -12.47 11.19
C GLY A 31 6.88 -11.38 12.18
N ALA A 32 7.78 -10.41 12.39
CA ALA A 32 7.53 -9.34 13.36
C ALA A 32 6.67 -8.23 12.76
N TYR A 33 6.90 -7.90 11.48
CA TYR A 33 6.18 -6.84 10.80
C TYR A 33 5.68 -7.36 9.47
N PRO A 34 4.62 -8.18 9.49
CA PRO A 34 4.25 -8.91 8.28
C PRO A 34 3.43 -8.12 7.27
N TYR A 35 2.97 -6.92 7.61
CA TYR A 35 2.04 -6.20 6.74
C TYR A 35 2.71 -4.98 6.12
N TYR A 36 2.45 -4.74 4.84
CA TYR A 36 2.87 -3.51 4.21
C TYR A 36 1.88 -3.16 3.11
N GLY A 37 1.98 -1.94 2.60
CA GLY A 37 1.04 -1.47 1.61
C GLY A 37 1.71 -0.84 0.42
N GLU A 38 0.96 -0.78 -0.68
CA GLU A 38 1.36 -0.06 -1.87
C GLU A 38 0.21 0.83 -2.30
N VAL A 39 0.57 1.99 -2.85
CA VAL A 39 -0.40 2.87 -3.49
C VAL A 39 0.07 3.08 -4.92
N HIS A 40 -0.81 2.79 -5.84
CA HIS A 40 -0.54 2.96 -7.27
C HIS A 40 -1.30 4.18 -7.76
N HIS A 41 -0.58 5.09 -8.38
CA HIS A 41 -1.16 6.31 -8.93
C HIS A 41 -0.66 6.45 -10.37
N GLY A 42 -1.46 5.96 -11.31
CA GLY A 42 -1.01 5.91 -12.68
C GLY A 42 0.21 5.02 -12.80
N ALA A 43 1.30 5.58 -13.28
CA ALA A 43 2.54 4.82 -13.42
C ALA A 43 3.39 4.82 -12.15
N LYS A 44 3.01 5.61 -11.15
CA LYS A 44 3.79 5.71 -9.92
C LYS A 44 3.34 4.69 -8.90
N ILE A 45 4.30 4.12 -8.18
CA ILE A 45 4.01 3.15 -7.13
C ILE A 45 4.75 3.60 -5.88
N TYR A 46 3.99 3.73 -4.80
CA TYR A 46 4.52 4.07 -3.49
C TYR A 46 4.41 2.85 -2.60
N THR A 47 5.49 2.47 -1.94
CA THR A 47 5.51 1.29 -1.08
C THR A 47 5.81 1.73 0.35
N SER A 48 5.03 1.22 1.30
CA SER A 48 5.22 1.56 2.69
C SER A 48 6.30 0.70 3.33
N GLU A 49 6.70 1.10 4.53
CA GLU A 49 7.47 0.19 5.37
C GLU A 49 6.56 -0.91 5.87
N ASN A 50 7.14 -1.91 6.52
CA ASN A 50 6.35 -3.00 7.09
C ASN A 50 5.80 -2.59 8.44
N PHE A 51 4.59 -3.05 8.73
CA PHE A 51 3.89 -2.74 9.97
C PHE A 51 3.50 -4.01 10.69
N VAL A 52 3.23 -3.87 11.98
CA VAL A 52 2.84 -5.00 12.81
C VAL A 52 1.36 -5.37 12.65
N ASP A 53 0.55 -4.45 12.15
CA ASP A 53 -0.90 -4.64 12.08
C ASP A 53 -1.44 -4.10 10.77
N GLU A 54 -2.43 -4.78 10.22
CA GLU A 54 -3.09 -4.36 9.00
C GLU A 54 -3.70 -2.97 9.11
N ASP A 55 -4.20 -2.61 10.28
CA ASP A 55 -4.82 -1.30 10.47
C ASP A 55 -3.85 -0.16 10.19
N PHE A 56 -2.59 -0.35 10.55
CA PHE A 56 -1.58 0.67 10.28
C PHE A 56 -1.35 0.83 8.79
N VAL A 57 -1.38 -0.28 8.06
CA VAL A 57 -1.23 -0.21 6.60
C VAL A 57 -2.40 0.53 5.99
N GLU A 58 -3.60 0.26 6.45
CA GLU A 58 -4.80 0.91 5.95
C GLU A 58 -4.72 2.42 6.18
N GLN A 59 -4.28 2.82 7.37
CA GLN A 59 -4.10 4.24 7.67
C GLN A 59 -3.06 4.88 6.76
N TRP A 60 -1.96 4.17 6.52
CA TRP A 60 -0.92 4.68 5.63
C TRP A 60 -1.45 4.87 4.22
N ILE A 61 -2.23 3.91 3.73
CA ILE A 61 -2.80 4.01 2.38
C ILE A 61 -3.75 5.19 2.30
N ASP A 62 -4.61 5.35 3.29
CA ASP A 62 -5.56 6.44 3.30
C ASP A 62 -4.85 7.79 3.34
N GLN A 63 -3.83 7.89 4.17
CA GLN A 63 -3.04 9.10 4.25
C GLN A 63 -2.34 9.40 2.93
N LYS A 64 -1.79 8.38 2.29
CA LYS A 64 -1.12 8.55 1.00
C LYS A 64 -2.10 9.00 -0.07
N PHE A 65 -3.30 8.43 -0.09
CA PHE A 65 -4.34 8.89 -1.00
C PHE A 65 -4.61 10.38 -0.80
N ASN A 66 -4.77 10.79 0.45
CA ASN A 66 -5.06 12.20 0.74
C ASN A 66 -3.90 13.10 0.33
N GLU A 67 -2.67 12.66 0.51
CA GLU A 67 -1.52 13.43 0.10
C GLU A 67 -1.50 13.63 -1.41
N ILE A 68 -1.79 12.58 -2.15
CA ILE A 68 -1.76 12.65 -3.61
C ILE A 68 -2.88 13.56 -4.09
N ILE A 69 -4.08 13.36 -3.57
CA ILE A 69 -5.23 14.17 -3.99
C ILE A 69 -5.04 15.61 -3.58
N GLY A 70 -4.60 15.83 -2.36
CA GLY A 70 -4.41 17.21 -1.87
C GLY A 70 -3.24 17.91 -2.52
N GLY A 71 -2.24 17.15 -2.95
CA GLY A 71 -1.07 17.73 -3.58
C GLY A 71 -1.30 18.23 -4.98
N ASP A 72 -2.43 17.92 -5.54
CA ASP A 72 -2.75 18.28 -6.92
C ASP A 72 -3.36 19.66 -7.05
N LYS A 73 -3.33 20.43 -6.04
CA LYS A 73 -3.94 21.76 -6.08
C LYS A 73 -3.16 22.77 -6.86
#